data_735d28ab515b7193ed35d97854a6601f
#
_entry.id   735d28ab515b7193ed35d97854a6601f
#
_cell.length_a   1.000
_cell.length_b   1.000
_cell.length_c   1.000
_cell.angle_alpha   90.00
_cell.angle_beta   90.00
_cell.angle_gamma   90.00
#
_symmetry.space_group_name_H-M   'P 1'
#
loop_
_entity.id
_entity.type
_entity.pdbx_description
1 polymer ?
#
loop_
_entity_poly.entity_id
_entity_poly.type
_entity_poly.pdbx_seq_one_letter_code
_entity_poly.pdbx_strand_id
1 'polypeptide(L)'
;MPSRRACGAPDPKGRTMEQYKQEFIEFMVESDVLKFGEFTLKSGRTSPFFMNAGAYVTGDQLHRLGIYYARAIHDAFGLDFDVVFGPAYKGIPLSVVTTMAMHELYGKEARYCSNRKEAKDHGDAGILLGSPLKNGDRVVMVEDVTTSGKSIEETYPIITSQADIEVKGLMVSLNRMEVGRGGTMAALDEVRERYGFPTAAIVDMEEVTAHLHGRKVRGRVVIDDGIKAALDAYYERYGAVKEA
;
A
#
# COMPACT_ATOMS: atom_id res chain seq x y z
N MET A 1 13.30 -23.03 -27.05
CA MET A 1 12.62 -23.87 -26.04
C MET A 1 11.72 -22.96 -25.23
N PRO A 2 10.40 -23.19 -25.13
CA PRO A 2 9.53 -22.33 -24.36
C PRO A 2 9.76 -22.58 -22.85
N SER A 3 10.04 -21.54 -22.10
CA SER A 3 10.18 -21.57 -20.64
C SER A 3 8.86 -22.02 -20.01
N ARG A 4 8.91 -23.02 -19.16
CA ARG A 4 7.77 -23.48 -18.34
C ARG A 4 7.33 -22.30 -17.44
N ARG A 5 6.13 -21.78 -17.67
CA ARG A 5 5.45 -20.88 -16.74
C ARG A 5 5.27 -21.65 -15.43
N ALA A 6 5.87 -21.16 -14.36
CA ALA A 6 5.59 -21.63 -13.02
C ALA A 6 4.12 -21.30 -12.72
N CYS A 7 3.32 -22.33 -12.44
CA CYS A 7 1.93 -22.18 -12.02
C CYS A 7 1.97 -21.55 -10.61
N GLY A 8 1.51 -20.32 -10.45
CA GLY A 8 1.42 -19.65 -9.16
C GLY A 8 0.44 -20.35 -8.23
N ALA A 9 0.65 -20.24 -6.93
CA ALA A 9 -0.30 -20.71 -5.94
C ALA A 9 -1.63 -19.95 -6.07
N PRO A 10 -2.80 -20.62 -5.92
CA PRO A 10 -4.08 -19.94 -5.98
C PRO A 10 -4.24 -18.97 -4.80
N ASP A 11 -4.91 -17.84 -5.05
CA ASP A 11 -5.33 -16.94 -3.99
C ASP A 11 -6.44 -17.60 -3.13
N PRO A 12 -6.77 -17.04 -1.93
CA PRO A 12 -7.83 -17.57 -1.07
C PRO A 12 -9.20 -17.63 -1.74
N LYS A 13 -9.39 -16.95 -2.87
CA LYS A 13 -10.61 -16.96 -3.70
C LYS A 13 -10.55 -17.95 -4.87
N GLY A 14 -9.53 -18.82 -4.90
CA GLY A 14 -9.34 -19.85 -5.93
C GLY A 14 -8.84 -19.31 -7.28
N ARG A 15 -8.42 -18.03 -7.36
CA ARG A 15 -7.79 -17.43 -8.54
C ARG A 15 -6.28 -17.55 -8.44
N THR A 16 -5.62 -17.71 -9.57
CA THR A 16 -4.16 -17.68 -9.60
C THR A 16 -3.69 -16.26 -9.30
N MET A 17 -2.96 -16.07 -8.18
CA MET A 17 -2.37 -14.79 -7.81
C MET A 17 -1.47 -14.29 -8.95
N GLU A 18 -1.62 -13.02 -9.31
CA GLU A 18 -0.81 -12.39 -10.34
C GLU A 18 0.67 -12.42 -10.01
N GLN A 19 1.51 -12.63 -11.02
CA GLN A 19 2.95 -12.82 -10.83
C GLN A 19 3.58 -11.64 -10.10
N TYR A 20 3.23 -10.40 -10.45
CA TYR A 20 3.83 -9.23 -9.82
C TYR A 20 3.49 -9.10 -8.32
N LYS A 21 2.34 -9.61 -7.88
CA LYS A 21 1.96 -9.68 -6.47
C LYS A 21 2.84 -10.67 -5.69
N GLN A 22 3.09 -11.84 -6.29
CA GLN A 22 4.00 -12.83 -5.71
C GLN A 22 5.41 -12.26 -5.58
N GLU A 23 5.91 -11.61 -6.63
CA GLU A 23 7.20 -10.92 -6.64
C GLU A 23 7.25 -9.79 -5.60
N PHE A 24 6.15 -9.06 -5.42
CA PHE A 24 6.06 -8.00 -4.41
C PHE A 24 6.09 -8.54 -2.98
N ILE A 25 5.43 -9.65 -2.70
CA ILE A 25 5.47 -10.33 -1.40
C ILE A 25 6.91 -10.74 -1.06
N GLU A 26 7.60 -11.41 -1.99
CA GLU A 26 8.99 -11.81 -1.79
C GLU A 26 9.90 -10.59 -1.63
N PHE A 27 9.69 -9.54 -2.41
CA PHE A 27 10.42 -8.28 -2.33
C PHE A 27 10.27 -7.57 -0.97
N MET A 28 9.08 -7.56 -0.36
CA MET A 28 8.89 -7.01 0.98
C MET A 28 9.74 -7.74 2.02
N VAL A 29 9.81 -9.06 1.94
CA VAL A 29 10.63 -9.90 2.84
C VAL A 29 12.11 -9.70 2.56
N GLU A 30 12.53 -9.72 1.30
CA GLU A 30 13.91 -9.50 0.88
C GLU A 30 14.47 -8.13 1.26
N SER A 31 13.62 -7.13 1.32
CA SER A 31 13.97 -5.76 1.69
C SER A 31 13.88 -5.51 3.21
N ASP A 32 13.65 -6.55 4.02
CA ASP A 32 13.44 -6.43 5.47
C ASP A 32 12.28 -5.51 5.88
N VAL A 33 11.36 -5.25 4.97
CA VAL A 33 10.17 -4.41 5.17
C VAL A 33 9.07 -5.19 5.89
N LEU A 34 8.86 -6.45 5.50
CA LEU A 34 7.89 -7.36 6.14
C LEU A 34 8.65 -8.46 6.85
N LYS A 35 8.41 -8.60 8.16
CA LYS A 35 9.07 -9.56 9.04
C LYS A 35 8.03 -10.34 9.82
N PHE A 36 8.35 -11.61 10.11
CA PHE A 36 7.53 -12.53 10.88
C PHE A 36 8.25 -12.95 12.16
N GLY A 37 7.50 -13.10 13.26
CA GLY A 37 8.01 -13.40 14.59
C GLY A 37 7.12 -12.75 15.65
N GLU A 38 7.64 -12.53 16.85
CA GLU A 38 6.91 -11.84 17.92
C GLU A 38 7.35 -10.39 18.01
N PHE A 39 6.41 -9.45 17.80
CA PHE A 39 6.65 -8.00 17.83
C PHE A 39 5.66 -7.31 18.76
N THR A 40 6.17 -6.47 19.64
CA THR A 40 5.31 -5.57 20.44
C THR A 40 5.07 -4.27 19.68
N LEU A 41 3.82 -4.02 19.32
CA LEU A 41 3.39 -2.80 18.64
C LEU A 41 3.35 -1.62 19.62
N LYS A 42 3.31 -0.37 19.10
CA LYS A 42 3.18 0.85 19.93
C LYS A 42 1.93 0.87 20.81
N SER A 43 0.91 0.12 20.46
CA SER A 43 -0.31 -0.07 21.27
C SER A 43 -0.14 -1.03 22.45
N GLY A 44 1.04 -1.65 22.61
CA GLY A 44 1.30 -2.72 23.58
C GLY A 44 0.83 -4.11 23.11
N ARG A 45 0.18 -4.21 21.94
CA ARG A 45 -0.30 -5.47 21.38
C ARG A 45 0.86 -6.27 20.78
N THR A 46 0.90 -7.58 21.05
CA THR A 46 1.80 -8.51 20.37
C THR A 46 1.25 -8.86 18.99
N SER A 47 2.10 -8.78 17.95
CA SER A 47 1.77 -9.12 16.58
C SER A 47 2.75 -10.15 16.03
N PRO A 48 2.30 -11.16 15.27
CA PRO A 48 3.16 -12.17 14.65
C PRO A 48 3.88 -11.66 13.40
N PHE A 49 3.65 -10.43 13.01
CA PHE A 49 4.34 -9.77 11.90
C PHE A 49 4.53 -8.28 12.17
N PHE A 50 5.53 -7.72 11.50
CA PHE A 50 5.84 -6.30 11.55
C PHE A 50 6.18 -5.78 10.16
N MET A 51 5.64 -4.62 9.79
CA MET A 51 5.94 -3.95 8.54
C MET A 51 6.53 -2.56 8.78
N ASN A 52 7.64 -2.27 8.09
CA ASN A 52 8.27 -0.95 8.09
C ASN A 52 8.72 -0.55 6.68
N ALA A 53 7.88 0.17 5.96
CA ALA A 53 8.22 0.68 4.63
C ALA A 53 9.39 1.69 4.60
N GLY A 54 9.81 2.20 5.76
CA GLY A 54 11.03 3.02 5.87
C GLY A 54 12.32 2.23 5.62
N ALA A 55 12.26 0.91 5.46
CA ALA A 55 13.41 0.09 5.09
C ALA A 55 13.71 0.07 3.58
N TYR A 56 12.84 0.61 2.74
CA TYR A 56 13.16 0.83 1.32
C TYR A 56 14.09 2.05 1.19
N VAL A 57 15.39 1.82 1.04
CA VAL A 57 16.40 2.89 1.08
C VAL A 57 17.37 2.91 -0.10
N THR A 58 17.38 1.84 -0.94
CA THR A 58 18.25 1.78 -2.11
C THR A 58 17.52 2.16 -3.39
N GLY A 59 18.28 2.59 -4.42
CA GLY A 59 17.70 2.93 -5.73
C GLY A 59 16.95 1.77 -6.37
N ASP A 60 17.48 0.53 -6.27
CA ASP A 60 16.80 -0.67 -6.76
C ASP A 60 15.47 -0.90 -6.03
N GLN A 61 15.47 -0.80 -4.69
CA GLN A 61 14.24 -0.97 -3.91
C GLN A 61 13.19 0.08 -4.27
N LEU A 62 13.59 1.34 -4.39
CA LEU A 62 12.66 2.44 -4.73
C LEU A 62 12.12 2.30 -6.16
N HIS A 63 12.97 1.92 -7.12
CA HIS A 63 12.57 1.66 -8.50
C HIS A 63 11.54 0.52 -8.57
N ARG A 64 11.84 -0.64 -7.97
CA ARG A 64 10.94 -1.79 -7.92
C ARG A 64 9.62 -1.46 -7.21
N LEU A 65 9.68 -0.72 -6.10
CA LEU A 65 8.50 -0.27 -5.36
C LEU A 65 7.56 0.55 -6.25
N GLY A 66 8.11 1.52 -7.00
CA GLY A 66 7.35 2.31 -7.96
C GLY A 66 6.64 1.45 -9.01
N ILE A 67 7.33 0.45 -9.56
CA ILE A 67 6.76 -0.49 -10.54
C ILE A 67 5.58 -1.27 -9.95
N TYR A 68 5.68 -1.78 -8.71
CA TYR A 68 4.60 -2.51 -8.08
C TYR A 68 3.37 -1.63 -7.83
N TYR A 69 3.57 -0.39 -7.35
CA TYR A 69 2.46 0.56 -7.19
C TYR A 69 1.82 0.93 -8.54
N ALA A 70 2.63 1.20 -9.57
CA ALA A 70 2.11 1.54 -10.89
C ALA A 70 1.24 0.43 -11.49
N ARG A 71 1.67 -0.83 -11.38
CA ARG A 71 0.89 -1.99 -11.83
C ARG A 71 -0.42 -2.12 -11.06
N ALA A 72 -0.36 -2.05 -9.74
CA ALA A 72 -1.54 -2.19 -8.89
C ALA A 72 -2.55 -1.04 -9.11
N ILE A 73 -2.09 0.19 -9.30
CA ILE A 73 -2.96 1.34 -9.62
C ILE A 73 -3.61 1.14 -10.99
N HIS A 74 -2.84 0.72 -12.00
CA HIS A 74 -3.38 0.43 -13.32
C HIS A 74 -4.50 -0.63 -13.26
N ASP A 75 -4.27 -1.71 -12.50
CA ASP A 75 -5.22 -2.82 -12.39
C ASP A 75 -6.48 -2.44 -11.60
N ALA A 76 -6.33 -1.63 -10.53
CA ALA A 76 -7.44 -1.27 -9.66
C ALA A 76 -8.23 -0.04 -10.13
N PHE A 77 -7.54 0.97 -10.68
CA PHE A 77 -8.13 2.30 -10.98
C PHE A 77 -7.98 2.73 -12.44
N GLY A 78 -7.21 1.97 -13.24
CA GLY A 78 -6.91 2.35 -14.63
C GLY A 78 -5.89 3.49 -14.73
N LEU A 79 -5.86 4.17 -15.87
CA LEU A 79 -4.94 5.28 -16.16
C LEU A 79 -5.65 6.64 -16.23
N ASP A 80 -6.93 6.71 -15.88
CA ASP A 80 -7.72 7.92 -15.98
C ASP A 80 -7.61 8.80 -14.73
N PHE A 81 -6.40 9.29 -14.46
CA PHE A 81 -6.08 10.24 -13.38
C PHE A 81 -4.96 11.19 -13.79
N ASP A 82 -4.78 12.29 -13.07
CA ASP A 82 -3.85 13.37 -13.42
C ASP A 82 -2.71 13.52 -12.41
N VAL A 83 -2.95 13.14 -11.14
CA VAL A 83 -2.03 13.35 -10.03
C VAL A 83 -1.89 12.10 -9.18
N VAL A 84 -0.66 11.77 -8.79
CA VAL A 84 -0.34 10.81 -7.71
C VAL A 84 -0.01 11.62 -6.46
N PHE A 85 -0.85 11.50 -5.42
CA PHE A 85 -0.66 12.20 -4.15
C PHE A 85 -0.17 11.25 -3.07
N GLY A 86 0.91 11.63 -2.39
CA GLY A 86 1.47 10.88 -1.26
C GLY A 86 1.59 11.72 0.01
N PRO A 87 0.90 11.34 1.12
CA PRO A 87 0.99 12.06 2.38
C PRO A 87 2.40 12.09 2.98
N ALA A 88 2.81 13.24 3.52
CA ALA A 88 4.11 13.38 4.19
C ALA A 88 4.17 12.50 5.47
N TYR A 89 5.31 11.84 5.72
CA TYR A 89 6.57 12.00 4.98
C TYR A 89 6.86 10.82 4.03
N LYS A 90 6.40 9.59 4.33
CA LYS A 90 6.69 8.38 3.54
C LYS A 90 6.04 8.40 2.16
N GLY A 91 4.86 9.01 2.04
CA GLY A 91 4.17 9.17 0.77
C GLY A 91 4.93 10.07 -0.24
N ILE A 92 5.82 10.95 0.23
CA ILE A 92 6.59 11.82 -0.67
C ILE A 92 7.45 10.99 -1.63
N PRO A 93 8.43 10.18 -1.18
CA PRO A 93 9.21 9.35 -2.10
C PRO A 93 8.33 8.36 -2.86
N LEU A 94 7.27 7.84 -2.23
CA LEU A 94 6.36 6.88 -2.84
C LEU A 94 5.62 7.48 -4.04
N SER A 95 5.08 8.69 -3.90
CA SER A 95 4.40 9.38 -5.02
C SER A 95 5.35 9.66 -6.18
N VAL A 96 6.60 10.03 -5.89
CA VAL A 96 7.63 10.29 -6.91
C VAL A 96 7.96 9.02 -7.69
N VAL A 97 8.32 7.93 -7.00
CA VAL A 97 8.70 6.68 -7.70
C VAL A 97 7.53 6.05 -8.44
N THR A 98 6.31 6.18 -7.92
CA THR A 98 5.10 5.72 -8.59
C THR A 98 4.86 6.51 -9.88
N THR A 99 4.99 7.84 -9.83
CA THR A 99 4.83 8.70 -11.01
C THR A 99 5.86 8.37 -12.09
N MET A 100 7.13 8.14 -11.71
CA MET A 100 8.18 7.71 -12.64
C MET A 100 7.83 6.36 -13.30
N ALA A 101 7.40 5.38 -12.51
CA ALA A 101 7.02 4.06 -13.02
C ALA A 101 5.76 4.10 -13.91
N MET A 102 4.81 5.01 -13.64
CA MET A 102 3.66 5.24 -14.51
C MET A 102 4.07 5.69 -15.92
N HIS A 103 5.06 6.59 -16.00
CA HIS A 103 5.61 7.00 -17.28
C HIS A 103 6.36 5.84 -17.96
N GLU A 104 7.22 5.16 -17.22
CA GLU A 104 8.04 4.05 -17.76
C GLU A 104 7.19 2.91 -18.33
N LEU A 105 6.17 2.46 -17.59
CA LEU A 105 5.38 1.28 -17.94
C LEU A 105 4.24 1.57 -18.94
N TYR A 106 3.66 2.76 -18.84
CA TYR A 106 2.39 3.07 -19.53
C TYR A 106 2.43 4.35 -20.35
N GLY A 107 3.57 5.07 -20.40
CA GLY A 107 3.66 6.40 -21.02
C GLY A 107 2.73 7.44 -20.39
N LYS A 108 2.29 7.19 -19.14
CA LYS A 108 1.35 8.06 -18.45
C LYS A 108 2.07 9.26 -17.85
N GLU A 109 1.75 10.46 -18.34
CA GLU A 109 2.21 11.75 -17.79
C GLU A 109 1.34 12.14 -16.58
N ALA A 110 1.65 11.55 -15.42
CA ALA A 110 1.04 11.96 -14.16
C ALA A 110 1.94 13.00 -13.45
N ARG A 111 1.35 13.85 -12.63
CA ARG A 111 2.08 14.79 -11.77
C ARG A 111 2.16 14.23 -10.36
N TYR A 112 3.28 14.41 -9.63
CA TYR A 112 3.31 14.08 -8.22
C TYR A 112 2.92 15.28 -7.36
N CYS A 113 2.25 15.01 -6.25
CA CYS A 113 1.91 15.98 -5.24
C CYS A 113 2.03 15.35 -3.84
N SER A 114 2.38 16.15 -2.86
CA SER A 114 2.43 15.75 -1.44
C SER A 114 2.07 16.97 -0.59
N ASN A 115 1.67 16.75 0.67
CA ASN A 115 1.51 17.84 1.61
C ASN A 115 2.81 18.09 2.38
N ARG A 116 2.97 19.28 2.91
CA ARG A 116 3.92 19.62 3.97
C ARG A 116 3.21 19.46 5.32
N LYS A 117 3.93 19.07 6.36
CA LYS A 117 3.39 19.09 7.74
C LYS A 117 3.41 20.47 8.36
N GLU A 118 4.29 21.34 7.87
CA GLU A 118 4.44 22.72 8.32
C GLU A 118 4.33 23.66 7.13
N ALA A 119 3.50 24.69 7.24
CA ALA A 119 3.43 25.73 6.22
C ALA A 119 4.75 26.51 6.19
N LYS A 120 5.24 26.82 4.98
CA LYS A 120 6.40 27.72 4.81
C LYS A 120 5.92 29.14 4.61
N ASP A 121 6.55 30.05 5.35
CA ASP A 121 6.29 31.49 5.28
C ASP A 121 7.10 32.18 4.18
N HIS A 122 8.14 31.53 3.62
CA HIS A 122 9.08 32.10 2.67
C HIS A 122 9.41 31.14 1.51
N GLY A 123 9.64 31.69 0.33
CA GLY A 123 9.98 30.97 -0.91
C GLY A 123 8.71 30.41 -1.57
N ASP A 124 8.73 29.14 -1.99
CA ASP A 124 7.52 28.43 -2.43
C ASP A 124 6.55 28.29 -1.26
N ALA A 125 5.85 29.38 -0.96
CA ALA A 125 4.83 29.45 0.07
C ALA A 125 3.69 28.50 -0.32
N GLY A 126 3.28 27.61 0.62
CA GLY A 126 2.18 26.70 0.40
C GLY A 126 2.27 25.44 1.23
N ILE A 127 1.14 24.77 1.35
CA ILE A 127 1.01 23.53 2.10
C ILE A 127 1.32 22.29 1.23
N LEU A 128 1.41 22.48 -0.10
CA LEU A 128 1.72 21.40 -1.04
C LEU A 128 3.18 21.43 -1.48
N LEU A 129 3.69 20.27 -1.85
CA LEU A 129 4.99 19.99 -2.43
C LEU A 129 4.79 19.30 -3.78
N GLY A 130 5.63 19.61 -4.77
CA GLY A 130 5.48 19.09 -6.14
C GLY A 130 4.51 19.93 -6.95
N SER A 131 3.64 19.28 -7.72
CA SER A 131 2.67 20.00 -8.55
C SER A 131 1.51 20.56 -7.72
N PRO A 132 1.12 21.82 -7.93
CA PRO A 132 -0.14 22.30 -7.36
C PRO A 132 -1.33 21.53 -7.92
N LEU A 133 -2.37 21.37 -7.12
CA LEU A 133 -3.66 20.81 -7.55
C LEU A 133 -4.45 21.88 -8.31
N LYS A 134 -5.27 21.44 -9.26
CA LYS A 134 -6.12 22.29 -10.11
C LYS A 134 -7.55 21.77 -10.07
N ASN A 135 -8.52 22.64 -10.30
CA ASN A 135 -9.91 22.24 -10.44
C ASN A 135 -10.06 21.23 -11.59
N GLY A 136 -10.79 20.15 -11.32
CA GLY A 136 -10.97 19.05 -12.24
C GLY A 136 -9.86 17.99 -12.24
N ASP A 137 -8.81 18.15 -11.41
CA ASP A 137 -7.78 17.11 -11.26
C ASP A 137 -8.37 15.82 -10.65
N ARG A 138 -8.01 14.70 -11.26
CA ARG A 138 -8.32 13.36 -10.77
C ARG A 138 -7.08 12.83 -10.06
N VAL A 139 -7.24 12.49 -8.79
CA VAL A 139 -6.12 12.20 -7.88
C VAL A 139 -6.15 10.74 -7.44
N VAL A 140 -5.05 10.02 -7.61
CA VAL A 140 -4.81 8.74 -6.95
C VAL A 140 -3.93 8.99 -5.73
N MET A 141 -4.38 8.59 -4.56
CA MET A 141 -3.60 8.68 -3.32
C MET A 141 -2.77 7.39 -3.13
N VAL A 142 -1.55 7.54 -2.64
CA VAL A 142 -0.66 6.41 -2.33
C VAL A 142 -0.16 6.49 -0.90
N GLU A 143 -0.20 5.37 -0.17
CA GLU A 143 0.28 5.27 1.21
C GLU A 143 1.00 3.94 1.40
N ASP A 144 1.87 3.81 2.40
CA ASP A 144 2.54 2.53 2.68
C ASP A 144 1.57 1.50 3.27
N VAL A 145 0.96 1.80 4.38
CA VAL A 145 -0.10 1.00 5.04
C VAL A 145 -1.06 1.93 5.76
N THR A 146 -2.29 1.47 5.94
CA THR A 146 -3.21 2.14 6.86
C THR A 146 -3.62 1.19 7.99
N THR A 147 -3.61 1.69 9.22
CA THR A 147 -4.09 0.96 10.42
C THR A 147 -5.30 1.63 11.04
N SER A 148 -5.50 2.90 10.77
CA SER A 148 -6.56 3.71 11.40
C SER A 148 -7.14 4.79 10.48
N GLY A 149 -6.72 4.86 9.22
CA GLY A 149 -7.14 5.92 8.30
C GLY A 149 -6.67 7.34 8.68
N LYS A 150 -5.87 7.49 9.77
CA LYS A 150 -5.50 8.81 10.29
C LYS A 150 -4.78 9.69 9.27
N SER A 151 -3.89 9.12 8.48
CA SER A 151 -3.16 9.85 7.43
C SER A 151 -4.13 10.46 6.40
N ILE A 152 -5.14 9.69 5.98
CA ILE A 152 -6.17 10.17 5.07
C ILE A 152 -7.07 11.22 5.74
N GLU A 153 -7.45 10.99 6.99
CA GLU A 153 -8.22 11.96 7.78
C GLU A 153 -7.52 13.33 7.89
N GLU A 154 -6.19 13.34 8.03
CA GLU A 154 -5.39 14.56 8.09
C GLU A 154 -5.19 15.21 6.72
N THR A 155 -5.06 14.43 5.65
CA THR A 155 -4.63 14.96 4.34
C THR A 155 -5.79 15.20 3.36
N TYR A 156 -6.88 14.46 3.45
CA TYR A 156 -8.05 14.66 2.58
C TYR A 156 -8.60 16.09 2.65
N PRO A 157 -8.84 16.70 3.84
CA PRO A 157 -9.26 18.10 3.93
C PRO A 157 -8.24 19.07 3.35
N ILE A 158 -6.94 18.77 3.45
CA ILE A 158 -5.89 19.62 2.90
C ILE A 158 -6.01 19.67 1.38
N ILE A 159 -6.07 18.52 0.70
CA ILE A 159 -6.09 18.49 -0.77
C ILE A 159 -7.39 19.03 -1.35
N THR A 160 -8.54 18.75 -0.72
CA THR A 160 -9.85 19.26 -1.17
C THR A 160 -10.04 20.74 -0.90
N SER A 161 -9.29 21.35 0.02
CA SER A 161 -9.27 22.79 0.22
C SER A 161 -8.47 23.55 -0.83
N GLN A 162 -7.58 22.89 -1.58
CA GLN A 162 -6.71 23.54 -2.56
C GLN A 162 -7.37 23.69 -3.93
N ALA A 163 -8.24 22.76 -4.30
CA ALA A 163 -8.93 22.76 -5.59
C ALA A 163 -10.14 21.81 -5.53
N ASP A 164 -11.07 21.99 -6.47
CA ASP A 164 -12.16 21.05 -6.71
C ASP A 164 -11.61 19.84 -7.47
N ILE A 165 -11.36 18.75 -6.75
CA ILE A 165 -10.70 17.54 -7.26
C ILE A 165 -11.59 16.30 -7.10
N GLU A 166 -11.36 15.29 -7.93
CA GLU A 166 -11.94 13.96 -7.79
C GLU A 166 -10.87 12.99 -7.28
N VAL A 167 -11.09 12.34 -6.11
CA VAL A 167 -10.21 11.24 -5.67
C VAL A 167 -10.64 9.95 -6.35
N LYS A 168 -9.80 9.43 -7.24
CA LYS A 168 -10.04 8.18 -8.00
C LYS A 168 -9.80 6.93 -7.16
N GLY A 169 -9.00 7.03 -6.10
CA GLY A 169 -8.77 5.93 -5.18
C GLY A 169 -7.56 6.13 -4.29
N LEU A 170 -7.47 5.22 -3.29
CA LEU A 170 -6.31 5.07 -2.41
C LEU A 170 -5.67 3.71 -2.65
N MET A 171 -4.37 3.70 -2.98
CA MET A 171 -3.56 2.49 -3.09
C MET A 171 -2.59 2.40 -1.91
N VAL A 172 -2.60 1.26 -1.20
CA VAL A 172 -1.60 0.93 -0.18
C VAL A 172 -0.79 -0.29 -0.59
N SER A 173 0.39 -0.48 0.02
CA SER A 173 1.21 -1.66 -0.28
C SER A 173 0.60 -2.95 0.29
N LEU A 174 0.12 -2.89 1.53
CA LEU A 174 -0.39 -4.04 2.27
C LEU A 174 -1.69 -3.70 3.00
N ASN A 175 -2.76 -4.45 2.70
CA ASN A 175 -3.93 -4.50 3.57
C ASN A 175 -3.65 -5.46 4.73
N ARG A 176 -3.53 -4.91 5.94
CA ARG A 176 -3.29 -5.68 7.15
C ARG A 176 -4.49 -6.51 7.58
N MET A 177 -5.68 -6.24 7.03
CA MET A 177 -6.94 -6.92 7.32
C MET A 177 -7.32 -6.90 8.82
N GLU A 178 -6.78 -5.96 9.57
CA GLU A 178 -7.12 -5.73 10.97
C GLU A 178 -8.29 -4.77 11.09
N VAL A 179 -9.10 -4.95 12.15
CA VAL A 179 -10.18 -4.00 12.46
C VAL A 179 -9.62 -2.59 12.61
N GLY A 180 -10.27 -1.64 11.97
CA GLY A 180 -9.99 -0.23 12.10
C GLY A 180 -10.49 0.35 13.43
N ARG A 181 -10.63 1.67 13.51
CA ARG A 181 -11.08 2.36 14.72
C ARG A 181 -12.56 2.13 15.04
N GLY A 182 -13.39 1.88 14.03
CA GLY A 182 -14.81 1.59 14.16
C GLY A 182 -15.11 0.22 14.77
N GLY A 183 -14.12 -0.69 14.80
CA GLY A 183 -14.16 -1.95 15.55
C GLY A 183 -14.80 -3.14 14.83
N THR A 184 -15.21 -3.00 13.57
CA THR A 184 -15.84 -4.10 12.78
C THR A 184 -15.19 -4.31 11.42
N MET A 185 -14.93 -3.26 10.69
CA MET A 185 -14.37 -3.30 9.32
C MET A 185 -12.85 -3.12 9.31
N ALA A 186 -12.21 -3.52 8.21
CA ALA A 186 -10.82 -3.20 7.97
C ALA A 186 -10.63 -1.69 7.76
N ALA A 187 -9.45 -1.16 8.13
CA ALA A 187 -9.17 0.27 8.03
C ALA A 187 -9.34 0.82 6.59
N LEU A 188 -9.07 0.04 5.55
CA LEU A 188 -9.31 0.45 4.17
C LEU A 188 -10.81 0.56 3.84
N ASP A 189 -11.62 -0.34 4.37
CA ASP A 189 -13.08 -0.32 4.17
C ASP A 189 -13.72 0.87 4.91
N GLU A 190 -13.24 1.18 6.13
CA GLU A 190 -13.65 2.40 6.84
C GLU A 190 -13.33 3.68 6.05
N VAL A 191 -12.15 3.74 5.40
CA VAL A 191 -11.79 4.88 4.53
C VAL A 191 -12.73 4.95 3.32
N ARG A 192 -13.00 3.80 2.67
CA ARG A 192 -13.91 3.74 1.52
C ARG A 192 -15.31 4.24 1.87
N GLU A 193 -15.88 3.77 2.98
CA GLU A 193 -17.21 4.20 3.42
C GLU A 193 -17.24 5.69 3.78
N ARG A 194 -16.24 6.16 4.53
CA ARG A 194 -16.21 7.52 5.06
C ARG A 194 -16.03 8.59 3.97
N TYR A 195 -15.22 8.30 2.96
CA TYR A 195 -14.84 9.29 1.94
C TYR A 195 -15.45 9.04 0.56
N GLY A 196 -16.07 7.88 0.32
CA GLY A 196 -16.79 7.56 -0.90
C GLY A 196 -15.93 7.26 -2.13
N PHE A 197 -14.61 7.07 -1.98
CA PHE A 197 -13.73 6.68 -3.09
C PHE A 197 -13.19 5.24 -2.90
N PRO A 198 -12.84 4.56 -4.01
CA PRO A 198 -12.31 3.20 -3.96
C PRO A 198 -10.99 3.12 -3.17
N THR A 199 -10.79 2.02 -2.47
CA THR A 199 -9.53 1.70 -1.80
C THR A 199 -9.03 0.34 -2.26
N ALA A 200 -7.71 0.19 -2.43
CA ALA A 200 -7.10 -1.06 -2.83
C ALA A 200 -5.72 -1.22 -2.17
N ALA A 201 -5.23 -2.45 -2.14
CA ALA A 201 -3.88 -2.78 -1.74
C ALA A 201 -3.19 -3.58 -2.84
N ILE A 202 -1.84 -3.48 -2.93
CA ILE A 202 -1.08 -4.34 -3.83
C ILE A 202 -1.32 -5.80 -3.44
N VAL A 203 -1.22 -6.10 -2.14
CA VAL A 203 -1.51 -7.41 -1.56
C VAL A 203 -2.20 -7.28 -0.20
N ASP A 204 -2.87 -8.34 0.23
CA ASP A 204 -3.38 -8.47 1.59
C ASP A 204 -2.63 -9.56 2.38
N MET A 205 -2.86 -9.64 3.69
CA MET A 205 -2.15 -10.60 4.55
C MET A 205 -2.59 -12.05 4.33
N GLU A 206 -3.73 -12.32 3.73
CA GLU A 206 -4.10 -13.68 3.31
C GLU A 206 -3.29 -14.11 2.11
N GLU A 207 -3.18 -13.24 1.08
CA GLU A 207 -2.31 -13.46 -0.09
C GLU A 207 -0.86 -13.69 0.35
N VAL A 208 -0.36 -12.86 1.27
CA VAL A 208 0.99 -12.98 1.85
C VAL A 208 1.18 -14.31 2.53
N THR A 209 0.25 -14.68 3.42
CA THR A 209 0.33 -15.93 4.20
C THR A 209 0.25 -17.15 3.28
N ALA A 210 -0.69 -17.15 2.34
CA ALA A 210 -0.86 -18.24 1.37
C ALA A 210 0.38 -18.42 0.48
N HIS A 211 1.02 -17.30 0.08
CA HIS A 211 2.21 -17.37 -0.78
C HIS A 211 3.46 -17.81 -0.04
N LEU A 212 3.67 -17.38 1.21
CA LEU A 212 4.92 -17.60 1.95
C LEU A 212 4.91 -18.86 2.82
N HIS A 213 3.75 -19.44 3.16
CA HIS A 213 3.68 -20.61 4.03
C HIS A 213 4.42 -21.80 3.42
N GLY A 214 5.42 -22.32 4.13
CA GLY A 214 6.30 -23.38 3.69
C GLY A 214 7.27 -23.01 2.57
N ARG A 215 7.20 -21.79 2.01
CA ARG A 215 8.07 -21.32 0.94
C ARG A 215 9.37 -20.75 1.47
N LYS A 216 10.45 -21.00 0.75
CA LYS A 216 11.76 -20.41 1.05
C LYS A 216 11.96 -19.10 0.30
N VAL A 217 12.21 -18.02 1.04
CA VAL A 217 12.71 -16.75 0.51
C VAL A 217 14.16 -16.60 1.01
N ARG A 218 15.11 -16.35 0.12
CA ARG A 218 16.56 -16.33 0.43
C ARG A 218 17.04 -17.56 1.22
N GLY A 219 16.53 -18.73 0.86
CA GLY A 219 16.94 -20.01 1.45
C GLY A 219 16.34 -20.36 2.81
N ARG A 220 15.49 -19.48 3.39
CA ARG A 220 14.82 -19.71 4.68
C ARG A 220 13.30 -19.74 4.51
N VAL A 221 12.63 -20.67 5.20
CA VAL A 221 11.17 -20.63 5.35
C VAL A 221 10.82 -19.47 6.26
N VAL A 222 10.00 -18.55 5.75
CA VAL A 222 9.65 -17.28 6.42
C VAL A 222 8.40 -17.47 7.28
N ILE A 223 7.41 -18.20 6.77
CA ILE A 223 6.20 -18.59 7.49
C ILE A 223 6.21 -20.12 7.56
N ASP A 224 6.60 -20.67 8.70
CA ASP A 224 6.42 -22.07 9.04
C ASP A 224 5.06 -22.32 9.71
N ASP A 225 4.77 -23.57 10.10
CA ASP A 225 3.49 -23.94 10.73
C ASP A 225 3.27 -23.18 12.05
N GLY A 226 4.35 -22.88 12.81
CA GLY A 226 4.25 -22.14 14.07
C GLY A 226 3.86 -20.67 13.84
N ILE A 227 4.51 -19.99 12.89
CA ILE A 227 4.16 -18.62 12.49
C ILE A 227 2.75 -18.59 11.88
N LYS A 228 2.39 -19.59 11.06
CA LYS A 228 1.04 -19.70 10.50
C LYS A 228 -0.02 -19.79 11.59
N ALA A 229 0.17 -20.65 12.58
CA ALA A 229 -0.75 -20.78 13.71
C ALA A 229 -0.85 -19.47 14.52
N ALA A 230 0.27 -18.76 14.72
CA ALA A 230 0.27 -17.46 15.40
C ALA A 230 -0.49 -16.39 14.59
N LEU A 231 -0.38 -16.39 13.26
CA LEU A 231 -1.15 -15.52 12.38
C LEU A 231 -2.65 -15.83 12.48
N ASP A 232 -3.05 -17.10 12.43
CA ASP A 232 -4.44 -17.50 12.54
C ASP A 232 -5.06 -17.04 13.88
N ALA A 233 -4.40 -17.33 15.00
CA ALA A 233 -4.86 -16.88 16.32
C ALA A 233 -4.90 -15.35 16.45
N TYR A 234 -4.00 -14.64 15.78
CA TYR A 234 -4.00 -13.18 15.74
C TYR A 234 -5.21 -12.64 15.00
N TYR A 235 -5.55 -13.21 13.82
CA TYR A 235 -6.70 -12.79 13.03
C TYR A 235 -8.04 -13.20 13.60
N GLU A 236 -8.13 -14.30 14.34
CA GLU A 236 -9.33 -14.64 15.15
C GLU A 236 -9.67 -13.53 16.16
N ARG A 237 -8.66 -12.85 16.69
CA ARG A 237 -8.84 -11.82 17.71
C ARG A 237 -8.93 -10.40 17.16
N TYR A 238 -8.17 -10.08 16.12
CA TYR A 238 -7.97 -8.72 15.63
C TYR A 238 -8.32 -8.54 14.15
N GLY A 239 -8.69 -9.60 13.46
CA GLY A 239 -9.09 -9.56 12.06
C GLY A 239 -10.43 -8.84 11.88
N ALA A 240 -10.54 -8.10 10.78
CA ALA A 240 -11.81 -7.52 10.37
C ALA A 240 -12.78 -8.61 9.91
N VAL A 241 -14.05 -8.43 10.18
CA VAL A 241 -15.11 -9.31 9.66
C VAL A 241 -15.19 -9.11 8.15
N LYS A 242 -15.08 -10.18 7.38
CA LYS A 242 -15.30 -10.10 5.93
C LYS A 242 -16.79 -9.90 5.68
N GLU A 243 -17.14 -8.89 4.91
CA GLU A 243 -18.46 -8.85 4.31
C GLU A 243 -18.60 -10.03 3.34
N ALA A 244 -19.71 -10.76 3.47
CA ALA A 244 -20.02 -11.95 2.69
C ALA A 244 -20.37 -11.62 1.22
#